data_59ba7886dd55bce9271489bad3828482
#
_entry.id   59ba7886dd55bce9271489bad3828482
#
_cell.length_a   1.000
_cell.length_b   1.000
_cell.length_c   1.000
_cell.angle_alpha   90.00
_cell.angle_beta   90.00
_cell.angle_gamma   90.00
#
_symmetry.space_group_name_H-M   'P 1'
#
loop_
_entity.id
_entity.type
_entity.pdbx_description
1 polymer ?
#
loop_
_entity_poly.entity_id
_entity_poly.type
_entity_poly.pdbx_seq_one_letter_code
_entity_poly.pdbx_strand_id
1 'polypeptide(L)'
;MSKIHFMTPCYGGNITEACFNSYLQWTAYAVKHGIQHNIDTLANESNVNKARNSCVARFLAGDATHLMFVDADIQWKTEDIVKLITHDVDVVGGIYPQKTLPPRMVVNTIDNGIHQGNLLEVGTIGTGFMMIK
;
A
#
# COMPACT_ATOMS: atom_id res chain seq x y z
N MET A 1 11.59 14.14 -7.58
CA MET A 1 11.61 12.68 -7.83
C MET A 1 10.88 11.98 -6.70
N SER A 2 10.02 11.03 -7.01
CA SER A 2 9.27 10.30 -5.98
C SER A 2 10.17 9.31 -5.25
N LYS A 3 10.12 9.32 -3.92
CA LYS A 3 10.74 8.32 -3.05
C LYS A 3 9.64 7.65 -2.24
N ILE A 4 9.55 6.32 -2.33
CA ILE A 4 8.47 5.56 -1.72
C ILE A 4 8.96 4.90 -0.44
N HIS A 5 8.22 5.05 0.64
CA HIS A 5 8.44 4.29 1.86
C HIS A 5 7.32 3.25 2.02
N PHE A 6 7.66 2.00 1.78
CA PHE A 6 6.75 0.87 2.01
C PHE A 6 6.73 0.51 3.49
N MET A 7 5.55 0.34 4.03
CA MET A 7 5.30 -0.04 5.41
C MET A 7 4.37 -1.24 5.48
N THR A 8 4.87 -2.36 6.02
CA THR A 8 4.11 -3.59 6.16
C THR A 8 4.01 -4.00 7.62
N PRO A 9 2.83 -3.79 8.25
CA PRO A 9 2.58 -4.37 9.56
C PRO A 9 2.55 -5.90 9.47
N CYS A 10 3.41 -6.58 10.22
CA CYS A 10 3.55 -8.04 10.21
C CYS A 10 3.08 -8.60 11.56
N TYR A 11 1.80 -8.97 11.68
CA TYR A 11 1.30 -9.63 12.88
C TYR A 11 2.05 -10.95 13.14
N GLY A 12 2.54 -11.11 14.37
CA GLY A 12 3.34 -12.27 14.73
C GLY A 12 4.71 -12.36 14.02
N GLY A 13 5.17 -11.29 13.37
CA GLY A 13 6.42 -11.28 12.62
C GLY A 13 6.38 -12.04 11.30
N ASN A 14 5.18 -12.31 10.76
CA ASN A 14 4.99 -13.13 9.57
C ASN A 14 4.62 -12.28 8.36
N ILE A 15 5.10 -12.70 7.19
CA ILE A 15 4.71 -12.21 5.88
C ILE A 15 4.45 -13.43 4.98
N THR A 16 3.44 -13.34 4.10
CA THR A 16 3.18 -14.43 3.15
C THR A 16 4.26 -14.48 2.06
N GLU A 17 4.52 -15.68 1.54
CA GLU A 17 5.43 -15.86 0.40
C GLU A 17 5.03 -14.98 -0.79
N ALA A 18 3.73 -14.92 -1.11
CA ALA A 18 3.23 -14.11 -2.22
C ALA A 18 3.51 -12.62 -2.05
N CYS A 19 3.33 -12.07 -0.85
CA CYS A 19 3.67 -10.69 -0.52
C CYS A 19 5.18 -10.46 -0.60
N PHE A 20 5.97 -11.36 -0.04
CA PHE A 20 7.43 -11.29 -0.09
C PHE A 20 7.95 -11.29 -1.53
N ASN A 21 7.46 -12.18 -2.39
CA ASN A 21 7.82 -12.23 -3.79
C ASN A 21 7.44 -10.94 -4.54
N SER A 22 6.31 -10.30 -4.19
CA SER A 22 5.93 -9.00 -4.74
C SER A 22 6.99 -7.94 -4.41
N TYR A 23 7.50 -7.91 -3.19
CA TYR A 23 8.59 -7.01 -2.79
C TYR A 23 9.90 -7.28 -3.53
N LEU A 24 10.27 -8.55 -3.74
CA LEU A 24 11.47 -8.90 -4.51
C LEU A 24 11.38 -8.42 -5.95
N GLN A 25 10.24 -8.62 -6.61
CA GLN A 25 10.00 -8.15 -7.97
C GLN A 25 10.05 -6.61 -8.07
N TRP A 26 9.41 -5.93 -7.12
CA TRP A 26 9.47 -4.48 -7.02
C TRP A 26 10.91 -3.98 -6.88
N THR A 27 11.68 -4.55 -5.94
CA THR A 27 13.05 -4.12 -5.69
C THR A 27 13.91 -4.26 -6.93
N ALA A 28 13.81 -5.38 -7.65
CA ALA A 28 14.53 -5.59 -8.90
C ALA A 28 14.15 -4.55 -9.98
N TYR A 29 12.86 -4.26 -10.10
CA TYR A 29 12.36 -3.24 -11.03
C TYR A 29 12.83 -1.84 -10.64
N ALA A 30 12.68 -1.46 -9.38
CA ALA A 30 13.03 -0.14 -8.88
C ALA A 30 14.53 0.16 -9.05
N VAL A 31 15.40 -0.80 -8.74
CA VAL A 31 16.85 -0.68 -8.97
C VAL A 31 17.15 -0.47 -10.44
N LYS A 32 16.55 -1.26 -11.33
CA LYS A 32 16.73 -1.15 -12.78
C LYS A 32 16.30 0.22 -13.32
N HIS A 33 15.27 0.84 -12.74
CA HIS A 33 14.70 2.11 -13.20
C HIS A 33 15.11 3.32 -12.35
N GLY A 34 16.02 3.15 -11.39
CA GLY A 34 16.50 4.24 -10.53
C GLY A 34 15.44 4.83 -9.60
N ILE A 35 14.41 4.05 -9.23
CA ILE A 35 13.34 4.49 -8.34
C ILE A 35 13.81 4.32 -6.89
N GLN A 36 13.84 5.43 -6.15
CA GLN A 36 14.21 5.41 -4.74
C GLN A 36 13.08 4.85 -3.88
N HIS A 37 13.42 3.94 -2.99
CA HIS A 37 12.45 3.36 -2.06
C HIS A 37 13.11 2.83 -0.79
N ASN A 38 12.33 2.76 0.27
CA ASN A 38 12.62 2.05 1.50
C ASN A 38 11.52 1.03 1.76
N ILE A 39 11.84 -0.09 2.38
CA ILE A 39 10.89 -1.12 2.79
C ILE A 39 11.10 -1.40 4.27
N ASP A 40 10.07 -1.12 5.07
CA ASP A 40 10.06 -1.41 6.50
C ASP A 40 8.92 -2.35 6.86
N THR A 41 9.20 -3.25 7.78
CA THR A 41 8.21 -4.10 8.42
C THR A 41 8.09 -3.73 9.89
N LEU A 42 6.90 -3.88 10.46
CA LEU A 42 6.65 -3.70 11.88
C LEU A 42 6.09 -4.99 12.47
N ALA A 43 6.89 -5.67 13.27
CA ALA A 43 6.49 -6.88 13.97
C ALA A 43 6.06 -6.58 15.42
N ASN A 44 5.42 -7.56 16.06
CA ASN A 44 5.10 -7.57 17.50
C ASN A 44 4.12 -6.51 17.99
N GLU A 45 3.35 -5.90 17.10
CA GLU A 45 2.26 -5.00 17.48
C GLU A 45 0.91 -5.65 17.15
N SER A 46 0.14 -5.98 18.18
CA SER A 46 -1.18 -6.61 18.02
C SER A 46 -2.30 -5.61 17.70
N ASN A 47 -2.10 -4.34 18.04
CA ASN A 47 -3.05 -3.28 17.76
C ASN A 47 -2.77 -2.67 16.38
N VAL A 48 -3.66 -2.93 15.42
CA VAL A 48 -3.52 -2.47 14.01
C VAL A 48 -3.40 -0.95 13.92
N ASN A 49 -4.18 -0.19 14.68
CA ASN A 49 -4.15 1.27 14.66
C ASN A 49 -2.81 1.80 15.19
N LYS A 50 -2.30 1.20 16.26
CA LYS A 50 -1.01 1.57 16.84
C LYS A 50 0.14 1.22 15.89
N ALA A 51 0.08 0.05 15.24
CA ALA A 51 1.05 -0.34 14.24
C ALA A 51 1.10 0.67 13.08
N ARG A 52 -0.05 1.06 12.53
CA ARG A 52 -0.12 2.03 11.42
C ARG A 52 0.32 3.42 11.85
N ASN A 53 -0.02 3.87 13.06
CA ASN A 53 0.47 5.14 13.59
C ASN A 53 1.99 5.16 13.73
N SER A 54 2.60 4.05 14.16
CA SER A 54 4.06 3.91 14.22
C SER A 54 4.70 3.95 12.82
N CYS A 55 4.06 3.35 11.81
CA CYS A 55 4.49 3.44 10.42
C CYS A 55 4.46 4.89 9.91
N VAL A 56 3.38 5.62 10.19
CA VAL A 56 3.26 7.04 9.82
C VAL A 56 4.34 7.88 10.50
N ALA A 57 4.60 7.66 11.78
CA ALA A 57 5.64 8.37 12.51
C ALA A 57 7.03 8.14 11.90
N ARG A 58 7.35 6.90 11.50
CA ARG A 58 8.61 6.58 10.81
C ARG A 58 8.70 7.26 9.44
N PHE A 59 7.61 7.25 8.69
CA PHE A 59 7.54 7.93 7.40
C PHE A 59 7.81 9.43 7.55
N LEU A 60 7.13 10.09 8.50
CA LEU A 60 7.27 11.52 8.74
C LEU A 60 8.67 11.92 9.28
N ALA A 61 9.38 11.00 9.90
CA ALA A 61 10.76 11.21 10.34
C ALA A 61 11.80 11.04 9.22
N GLY A 62 11.39 10.54 8.07
CA GLY A 62 12.24 10.29 6.90
C GLY A 62 12.14 11.38 5.83
N ASP A 63 12.66 11.07 4.65
CA ASP A 63 12.70 11.95 3.49
C ASP A 63 11.89 11.40 2.29
N ALA A 64 11.09 10.37 2.51
CA ALA A 64 10.23 9.81 1.48
C ALA A 64 9.05 10.76 1.17
N THR A 65 8.65 10.78 -0.09
CA THR A 65 7.55 11.62 -0.58
C THR A 65 6.21 10.88 -0.58
N HIS A 66 6.23 9.55 -0.56
CA HIS A 66 5.04 8.71 -0.58
C HIS A 66 5.16 7.61 0.45
N LEU A 67 4.11 7.45 1.25
CA LEU A 67 3.92 6.30 2.14
C LEU A 67 3.08 5.26 1.42
N MET A 68 3.56 4.02 1.33
CA MET A 68 2.81 2.90 0.77
C MET A 68 2.53 1.84 1.83
N PHE A 69 1.30 1.75 2.27
CA PHE A 69 0.85 0.64 3.10
C PHE A 69 0.58 -0.61 2.28
N VAL A 70 1.16 -1.72 2.70
CA VAL A 70 0.89 -3.05 2.14
C VAL A 70 0.70 -4.02 3.30
N ASP A 71 -0.45 -4.68 3.37
CA ASP A 71 -0.66 -5.76 4.35
C ASP A 71 0.20 -6.97 4.02
N ALA A 72 0.68 -7.66 5.05
CA ALA A 72 1.65 -8.77 4.94
C ALA A 72 1.15 -9.99 4.15
N ASP A 73 -0.12 -10.04 3.80
CA ASP A 73 -0.78 -11.14 3.11
C ASP A 73 -1.39 -10.75 1.74
N ILE A 74 -1.06 -9.56 1.23
CA ILE A 74 -1.51 -9.09 -0.09
C ILE A 74 -0.42 -9.37 -1.13
N GLN A 75 -0.79 -10.10 -2.18
CA GLN A 75 0.00 -10.23 -3.40
C GLN A 75 -0.31 -9.06 -4.33
N TRP A 76 0.72 -8.46 -4.92
CA TRP A 76 0.60 -7.33 -5.83
C TRP A 76 1.66 -7.38 -6.93
N LYS A 77 1.46 -6.61 -7.98
CA LYS A 77 2.39 -6.51 -9.11
C LYS A 77 3.11 -5.17 -9.09
N THR A 78 4.30 -5.15 -9.64
CA THR A 78 5.10 -3.92 -9.82
C THR A 78 4.31 -2.82 -10.52
N GLU A 79 3.54 -3.18 -11.55
CA GLU A 79 2.71 -2.26 -12.33
C GLU A 79 1.63 -1.57 -11.47
N ASP A 80 1.17 -2.22 -10.40
CA ASP A 80 0.17 -1.63 -9.51
C ASP A 80 0.75 -0.42 -8.79
N ILE A 81 1.98 -0.52 -8.28
CA ILE A 81 2.67 0.61 -7.65
C ILE A 81 2.94 1.74 -8.65
N VAL A 82 3.39 1.40 -9.86
CA VAL A 82 3.62 2.39 -10.92
C VAL A 82 2.34 3.15 -11.25
N LYS A 83 1.21 2.45 -11.34
CA LYS A 83 -0.10 3.09 -11.56
C LYS A 83 -0.48 4.04 -10.43
N LEU A 84 -0.33 3.61 -9.16
CA LEU A 84 -0.68 4.44 -8.01
C LEU A 84 0.12 5.76 -8.03
N ILE A 85 1.42 5.71 -8.27
CA ILE A 85 2.27 6.91 -8.36
C ILE A 85 1.85 7.80 -9.53
N THR A 86 1.54 7.20 -10.69
CA THR A 86 1.20 7.95 -11.92
C THR A 86 -0.09 8.75 -11.76
N HIS A 87 -1.01 8.32 -10.90
CA HIS A 87 -2.24 9.06 -10.65
C HIS A 87 -2.01 10.40 -9.94
N ASP A 88 -0.92 10.54 -9.20
CA ASP A 88 -0.47 11.79 -8.55
C ASP A 88 -1.57 12.48 -7.71
N VAL A 89 -2.30 11.71 -6.94
CA VAL A 89 -3.33 12.19 -6.00
C VAL A 89 -2.89 11.95 -4.55
N ASP A 90 -3.46 12.71 -3.61
CA ASP A 90 -3.04 12.70 -2.22
C ASP A 90 -3.22 11.33 -1.53
N VAL A 91 -4.32 10.63 -1.83
CA VAL A 91 -4.61 9.30 -1.31
C VAL A 91 -5.19 8.43 -2.41
N VAL A 92 -4.59 7.28 -2.64
CA VAL A 92 -5.05 6.30 -3.64
C VAL A 92 -4.80 4.88 -3.15
N GLY A 93 -5.68 3.95 -3.48
CA GLY A 93 -5.51 2.55 -3.13
C GLY A 93 -5.96 1.59 -4.22
N GLY A 94 -5.42 0.39 -4.17
CA GLY A 94 -5.91 -0.74 -4.94
C GLY A 94 -7.08 -1.41 -4.23
N ILE A 95 -8.06 -1.86 -5.00
CA ILE A 95 -9.18 -2.64 -4.48
C ILE A 95 -8.73 -4.10 -4.33
N TYR A 96 -8.98 -4.68 -3.18
CA TYR A 96 -8.69 -6.09 -2.90
C TYR A 96 -9.87 -6.75 -2.16
N PRO A 97 -10.05 -8.09 -2.30
CA PRO A 97 -11.15 -8.79 -1.65
C PRO A 97 -10.92 -8.98 -0.15
N GLN A 98 -11.99 -8.93 0.63
CA GLN A 98 -11.99 -9.41 2.01
C GLN A 98 -11.87 -10.95 2.04
N LYS A 99 -11.31 -11.47 3.15
CA LYS A 99 -11.26 -12.92 3.42
C LYS A 99 -12.62 -13.44 3.91
N THR A 100 -13.67 -13.23 3.12
CA THR A 100 -15.05 -13.68 3.41
C THR A 100 -15.60 -14.51 2.27
N LEU A 101 -16.60 -15.33 2.55
CA LEU A 101 -17.34 -16.08 1.54
C LEU A 101 -18.82 -15.62 1.55
N PRO A 102 -19.33 -15.07 0.43
CA PRO A 102 -18.63 -14.71 -0.81
C PRO A 102 -17.64 -13.54 -0.59
N PRO A 103 -16.57 -13.45 -1.41
CA PRO A 103 -15.61 -12.36 -1.28
C PRO A 103 -16.25 -11.00 -1.61
N ARG A 104 -15.93 -10.00 -0.78
CA ARG A 104 -16.37 -8.61 -0.98
C ARG A 104 -15.15 -7.72 -1.16
N MET A 105 -15.22 -6.72 -2.02
CA MET A 105 -14.15 -5.75 -2.19
C MET A 105 -14.09 -4.78 -1.02
N VAL A 106 -12.87 -4.42 -0.60
CA VAL A 106 -12.62 -3.47 0.50
C VAL A 106 -12.71 -2.05 -0.05
N VAL A 107 -13.93 -1.60 -0.32
CA VAL A 107 -14.22 -0.26 -0.82
C VAL A 107 -15.68 0.10 -0.51
N ASN A 108 -15.93 1.35 -0.14
CA ASN A 108 -17.28 1.91 -0.06
C ASN A 108 -17.41 3.03 -1.09
N THR A 109 -18.22 2.79 -2.11
CA THR A 109 -18.53 3.78 -3.14
C THR A 109 -19.44 4.87 -2.59
N ILE A 110 -19.43 6.01 -3.23
CA ILE A 110 -20.36 7.12 -2.97
C ILE A 110 -21.23 7.36 -4.21
N ASP A 111 -22.46 7.82 -3.97
CA ASP A 111 -23.34 8.24 -5.06
C ASP A 111 -22.71 9.44 -5.79
N ASN A 112 -22.69 9.38 -7.11
CA ASN A 112 -22.08 10.40 -7.96
C ASN A 112 -20.57 10.61 -7.77
N GLY A 113 -19.83 9.58 -7.30
CA GLY A 113 -18.36 9.61 -7.26
C GLY A 113 -17.77 9.92 -8.64
N ILE A 114 -16.74 10.78 -8.65
CA ILE A 114 -16.09 11.21 -9.90
C ILE A 114 -15.25 10.04 -10.44
N HIS A 115 -15.46 9.74 -11.74
CA HIS A 115 -14.59 8.86 -12.52
C HIS A 115 -13.59 9.68 -13.30
N GLN A 116 -12.30 9.39 -13.16
CA GLN A 116 -11.24 10.00 -13.96
C GLN A 116 -10.29 8.92 -14.46
N GLY A 117 -10.48 8.49 -15.71
CA GLY A 117 -9.73 7.38 -16.26
C GLY A 117 -9.98 6.08 -15.46
N ASN A 118 -8.92 5.53 -14.88
CA ASN A 118 -8.98 4.33 -14.04
C ASN A 118 -9.20 4.63 -12.54
N LEU A 119 -9.43 5.90 -12.18
CA LEU A 119 -9.75 6.31 -10.81
C LEU A 119 -11.24 6.45 -10.61
N LEU A 120 -11.70 6.01 -9.46
CA LEU A 120 -13.03 6.24 -8.94
C LEU A 120 -12.92 6.90 -7.57
N GLU A 121 -13.58 8.04 -7.39
CA GLU A 121 -13.75 8.65 -6.08
C GLU A 121 -14.66 7.78 -5.20
N VAL A 122 -14.22 7.50 -3.98
CA VAL A 122 -14.90 6.60 -3.05
C VAL A 122 -15.02 7.21 -1.66
N GLY A 123 -15.96 6.73 -0.87
CA GLY A 123 -16.14 7.18 0.50
C GLY A 123 -15.05 6.65 1.43
N THR A 124 -14.67 5.39 1.28
CA THR A 124 -13.59 4.76 2.04
C THR A 124 -12.90 3.68 1.22
N ILE A 125 -11.61 3.48 1.49
CA ILE A 125 -10.82 2.36 0.95
C ILE A 125 -10.14 1.62 2.09
N GLY A 126 -9.77 0.36 1.83
CA GLY A 126 -8.95 -0.41 2.75
C GLY A 126 -7.51 0.10 2.79
N THR A 127 -6.92 0.06 3.97
CA THR A 127 -5.53 0.48 4.19
C THR A 127 -4.50 -0.59 3.84
N GLY A 128 -4.93 -1.79 3.45
CA GLY A 128 -4.05 -2.91 3.15
C GLY A 128 -3.25 -2.76 1.85
N PHE A 129 -3.66 -1.86 0.97
CA PHE A 129 -2.91 -1.49 -0.25
C PHE A 129 -3.22 -0.04 -0.60
N MET A 130 -2.58 0.90 0.08
CA MET A 130 -2.90 2.33 0.02
C MET A 130 -1.64 3.18 -0.01
N MET A 131 -1.60 4.11 -0.96
CA MET A 131 -0.55 5.11 -1.09
C MET A 131 -1.05 6.48 -0.64
N ILE A 132 -0.23 7.18 0.13
CA ILE A 132 -0.45 8.55 0.61
C ILE A 132 0.76 9.39 0.16
N LYS A 133 0.50 10.57 -0.42
CA LYS A 133 1.51 11.53 -0.87
C LYS A 133 1.79 12.56 0.22
#